data_f565dada373907eca66a35bea4f8ae34
#
_entry.id   f565dada373907eca66a35bea4f8ae34
#
_cell.length_a   1.000
_cell.length_b   1.000
_cell.length_c   1.000
_cell.angle_alpha   90.00
_cell.angle_beta   90.00
_cell.angle_gamma   90.00
#
_symmetry.space_group_name_H-M   'P 1'
#
loop_
_entity.id
_entity.type
_entity.pdbx_description
1 polymer ?
#
loop_
_entity_poly.entity_id
_entity_poly.type
_entity_poly.pdbx_seq_one_letter_code
_entity_poly.pdbx_strand_id
1 'polypeptide(L)'
;NKYNVLYLDVTSFTARPEVRKNIVRVIQEEIINELKEAFPDVKYKNNSDLMDVLSSIHQATGEKFFFIIDEWDAICREFPERQKMKGDPDTVTPTILDEYVMLLRRLFKTQDSDEVFAGAYLTGILPIKKYNTESALNNFCEYSMIDPAFLAACYGFTEDEVKMLAERYNASMDNLKMWYDGYNIGREKSIYNPYSVMKALQRGSCRSYWTTTGAYDSVITYIQMNFDGLKDDIIRMLAGERVYVNTSKFQNDMNIVRSKNDVLTVLIHLGYLAYDDEKQQCYVPNKEVTDELLNAVEDTSWKRLADAITASRNLLDATIAGNENAVAQAID
;
A
#
# COMPACT_ATOMS: atom_id res chain seq x y z
N ASN A 1 -3.36 22.51 22.51
CA ASN A 1 -3.84 21.69 21.39
C ASN A 1 -5.27 22.11 21.06
N LYS A 2 -5.64 22.10 19.78
CA LYS A 2 -6.98 22.48 19.32
C LYS A 2 -7.95 21.29 19.36
N TYR A 3 -7.41 20.06 19.35
CA TYR A 3 -8.18 18.83 19.27
C TYR A 3 -7.57 17.75 20.18
N ASN A 4 -8.40 16.84 20.65
CA ASN A 4 -7.96 15.57 21.23
C ASN A 4 -7.57 14.62 20.07
N VAL A 5 -6.36 14.11 20.07
CA VAL A 5 -5.87 13.22 18.99
C VAL A 5 -5.88 11.78 19.49
N LEU A 6 -6.57 10.91 18.77
CA LEU A 6 -6.55 9.46 18.95
C LEU A 6 -5.72 8.82 17.85
N TYR A 7 -4.64 8.16 18.25
CA TYR A 7 -3.79 7.38 17.36
C TYR A 7 -4.05 5.89 17.54
N LEU A 8 -4.35 5.20 16.44
CA LEU A 8 -4.64 3.77 16.43
C LEU A 8 -3.77 3.11 15.34
N ASP A 9 -2.83 2.26 15.74
CA ASP A 9 -2.14 1.33 14.86
C ASP A 9 -2.88 -0.01 14.87
N VAL A 10 -3.54 -0.34 13.76
CA VAL A 10 -4.36 -1.55 13.68
C VAL A 10 -3.51 -2.82 13.66
N THR A 11 -2.27 -2.76 13.17
CA THR A 11 -1.37 -3.91 13.15
C THR A 11 -0.98 -4.37 14.55
N SER A 12 -0.94 -3.45 15.50
CA SER A 12 -0.65 -3.78 16.90
C SER A 12 -1.68 -4.74 17.52
N PHE A 13 -2.90 -4.78 16.96
CA PHE A 13 -3.97 -5.68 17.38
C PHE A 13 -3.98 -6.98 16.58
N THR A 14 -3.76 -6.93 15.26
CA THR A 14 -3.74 -8.13 14.43
C THR A 14 -2.58 -9.05 14.78
N ALA A 15 -1.48 -8.49 15.28
CA ALA A 15 -0.30 -9.23 15.75
C ALA A 15 -0.54 -10.04 17.05
N ARG A 16 -1.69 -9.86 17.73
CA ARG A 16 -2.01 -10.55 18.99
C ARG A 16 -2.92 -11.76 18.73
N PRO A 17 -2.43 -13.01 18.76
CA PRO A 17 -3.24 -14.20 18.46
C PRO A 17 -4.46 -14.37 19.36
N GLU A 18 -4.34 -13.95 20.63
CA GLU A 18 -5.39 -14.08 21.65
C GLU A 18 -6.60 -13.19 21.40
N VAL A 19 -6.45 -12.08 20.69
CA VAL A 19 -7.55 -11.14 20.42
C VAL A 19 -8.22 -11.39 19.07
N ARG A 20 -7.67 -12.26 18.21
CA ARG A 20 -8.13 -12.45 16.83
C ARG A 20 -9.64 -12.60 16.67
N LYS A 21 -10.30 -13.35 17.57
CA LYS A 21 -11.75 -13.61 17.49
C LYS A 21 -12.62 -12.41 17.90
N ASN A 22 -12.08 -11.47 18.66
CA ASN A 22 -12.79 -10.35 19.26
C ASN A 22 -12.05 -9.02 19.02
N ILE A 23 -11.25 -8.94 17.96
CA ILE A 23 -10.32 -7.84 17.72
C ILE A 23 -11.03 -6.47 17.74
N VAL A 24 -12.18 -6.35 17.09
CA VAL A 24 -12.94 -5.10 17.01
C VAL A 24 -13.43 -4.66 18.38
N ARG A 25 -13.87 -5.61 19.22
CA ARG A 25 -14.26 -5.33 20.60
C ARG A 25 -13.07 -4.88 21.43
N VAL A 26 -11.93 -5.56 21.31
CA VAL A 26 -10.72 -5.21 22.08
C VAL A 26 -10.21 -3.82 21.69
N ILE A 27 -10.21 -3.47 20.41
CA ILE A 27 -9.87 -2.11 19.94
C ILE A 27 -10.76 -1.07 20.66
N GLN A 28 -12.07 -1.28 20.68
CA GLN A 28 -13.00 -0.35 21.34
C GLN A 28 -12.74 -0.28 22.84
N GLU A 29 -12.58 -1.42 23.52
CA GLU A 29 -12.35 -1.49 24.97
C GLU A 29 -11.04 -0.79 25.38
N GLU A 30 -9.94 -0.98 24.63
CA GLU A 30 -8.67 -0.31 24.93
C GLU A 30 -8.78 1.21 24.75
N ILE A 31 -9.37 1.69 23.65
CA ILE A 31 -9.58 3.13 23.44
C ILE A 31 -10.49 3.71 24.55
N ILE A 32 -11.58 3.03 24.90
CA ILE A 32 -12.49 3.48 25.97
C ILE A 32 -11.76 3.58 27.31
N ASN A 33 -10.91 2.61 27.64
CA ASN A 33 -10.16 2.62 28.90
C ASN A 33 -9.18 3.79 28.95
N GLU A 34 -8.42 4.01 27.86
CA GLU A 34 -7.49 5.14 27.76
C GLU A 34 -8.21 6.49 27.87
N LEU A 35 -9.36 6.63 27.20
CA LEU A 35 -10.17 7.84 27.30
C LEU A 35 -10.69 8.09 28.73
N LYS A 36 -11.12 7.06 29.45
CA LYS A 36 -11.56 7.18 30.83
C LYS A 36 -10.44 7.55 31.79
N GLU A 37 -9.24 7.04 31.55
CA GLU A 37 -8.05 7.44 32.31
C GLU A 37 -7.66 8.89 32.03
N ALA A 38 -7.77 9.35 30.79
CA ALA A 38 -7.47 10.73 30.41
C ALA A 38 -8.53 11.73 30.88
N PHE A 39 -9.80 11.30 31.02
CA PHE A 39 -10.93 12.15 31.39
C PHE A 39 -11.72 11.57 32.59
N PRO A 40 -11.10 11.44 33.79
CA PRO A 40 -11.70 10.74 34.93
C PRO A 40 -12.93 11.45 35.50
N ASP A 41 -13.06 12.75 35.30
CA ASP A 41 -14.16 13.57 35.87
C ASP A 41 -15.42 13.60 34.99
N VAL A 42 -15.37 13.00 33.79
CA VAL A 42 -16.50 12.97 32.85
C VAL A 42 -17.51 11.91 33.25
N LYS A 43 -18.78 12.29 33.24
CA LYS A 43 -19.90 11.36 33.45
C LYS A 43 -20.31 10.74 32.12
N TYR A 44 -20.02 9.46 31.97
CA TYR A 44 -20.32 8.72 30.77
C TYR A 44 -21.75 8.18 30.75
N LYS A 45 -22.50 8.38 29.65
CA LYS A 45 -23.86 7.84 29.49
C LYS A 45 -23.86 6.33 29.36
N ASN A 46 -22.94 5.81 28.56
CA ASN A 46 -22.72 4.40 28.36
C ASN A 46 -21.21 4.11 28.35
N ASN A 47 -20.79 3.25 29.25
CA ASN A 47 -19.38 2.95 29.49
C ASN A 47 -18.78 1.92 28.56
N SER A 48 -19.60 1.28 27.72
CA SER A 48 -19.18 0.19 26.82
C SER A 48 -19.29 0.51 25.34
N ASP A 49 -19.74 1.72 25.00
CA ASP A 49 -19.87 2.18 23.64
C ASP A 49 -18.91 3.34 23.37
N LEU A 50 -18.02 3.16 22.37
CA LEU A 50 -16.99 4.12 22.06
C LEU A 50 -17.56 5.48 21.65
N MET A 51 -18.61 5.50 20.81
CA MET A 51 -19.20 6.75 20.35
C MET A 51 -19.88 7.52 21.49
N ASP A 52 -20.55 6.81 22.40
CA ASP A 52 -21.17 7.43 23.59
C ASP A 52 -20.12 8.01 24.55
N VAL A 53 -18.96 7.34 24.69
CA VAL A 53 -17.83 7.84 25.49
C VAL A 53 -17.26 9.11 24.86
N LEU A 54 -16.97 9.11 23.55
CA LEU A 54 -16.47 10.28 22.82
C LEU A 54 -17.43 11.46 22.90
N SER A 55 -18.73 11.21 22.70
CA SER A 55 -19.77 12.23 22.79
C SER A 55 -19.87 12.83 24.20
N SER A 56 -19.73 11.99 25.24
CA SER A 56 -19.76 12.45 26.65
C SER A 56 -18.58 13.37 26.94
N ILE A 57 -17.36 13.04 26.43
CA ILE A 57 -16.19 13.88 26.61
C ILE A 57 -16.36 15.20 25.85
N HIS A 58 -16.80 15.14 24.57
CA HIS A 58 -17.08 16.34 23.79
C HIS A 58 -18.09 17.27 24.48
N GLN A 59 -19.20 16.73 25.01
CA GLN A 59 -20.21 17.51 25.74
C GLN A 59 -19.65 18.16 27.02
N ALA A 60 -18.71 17.49 27.69
CA ALA A 60 -18.11 18.00 28.92
C ALA A 60 -17.01 19.04 28.68
N THR A 61 -16.22 18.91 27.60
CA THR A 61 -15.04 19.73 27.35
C THR A 61 -15.23 20.76 26.22
N GLY A 62 -16.16 20.53 25.32
CA GLY A 62 -16.31 21.30 24.08
C GLY A 62 -15.25 21.00 23.03
N GLU A 63 -14.30 20.12 23.31
CA GLU A 63 -13.21 19.78 22.41
C GLU A 63 -13.61 18.64 21.45
N LYS A 64 -13.20 18.76 20.18
CA LYS A 64 -13.40 17.75 19.17
C LYS A 64 -12.23 16.78 19.10
N PHE A 65 -12.49 15.60 18.55
CA PHE A 65 -11.49 14.58 18.32
C PHE A 65 -10.96 14.62 16.88
N PHE A 66 -9.70 14.23 16.73
CA PHE A 66 -9.07 13.94 15.44
C PHE A 66 -8.48 12.53 15.49
N PHE A 67 -8.91 11.66 14.57
CA PHE A 67 -8.40 10.30 14.50
C PHE A 67 -7.22 10.21 13.53
N ILE A 68 -6.19 9.47 13.92
CA ILE A 68 -5.13 8.97 13.05
C ILE A 68 -5.17 7.45 13.15
N ILE A 69 -5.56 6.79 12.08
CA ILE A 69 -5.61 5.32 12.01
C ILE A 69 -4.55 4.85 11.03
N ASP A 70 -3.53 4.20 11.56
CA ASP A 70 -2.44 3.62 10.77
C ASP A 70 -2.74 2.16 10.43
N GLU A 71 -2.40 1.77 9.20
CA GLU A 71 -2.68 0.43 8.65
C GLU A 71 -4.15 0.01 8.82
N TRP A 72 -5.09 0.95 8.52
CA TRP A 72 -6.53 0.74 8.68
C TRP A 72 -7.01 -0.56 8.05
N ASP A 73 -6.37 -1.01 6.97
CA ASP A 73 -6.72 -2.18 6.18
C ASP A 73 -6.08 -3.49 6.66
N ALA A 74 -5.30 -3.47 7.76
CA ALA A 74 -4.65 -4.67 8.30
C ALA A 74 -5.67 -5.79 8.61
N ILE A 75 -6.84 -5.44 9.17
CA ILE A 75 -7.92 -6.41 9.41
C ILE A 75 -8.42 -6.99 8.09
N CYS A 76 -8.52 -6.18 7.04
CA CYS A 76 -8.95 -6.62 5.72
C CYS A 76 -7.98 -7.60 5.08
N ARG A 77 -6.69 -7.38 5.28
CA ARG A 77 -5.61 -8.22 4.73
C ARG A 77 -5.45 -9.55 5.48
N GLU A 78 -5.59 -9.52 6.80
CA GLU A 78 -5.34 -10.68 7.64
C GLU A 78 -6.58 -11.57 7.87
N PHE A 79 -7.78 -11.03 7.69
CA PHE A 79 -9.04 -11.76 7.85
C PHE A 79 -9.89 -11.71 6.57
N PRO A 80 -9.33 -12.16 5.42
CA PRO A 80 -10.00 -12.02 4.13
C PRO A 80 -11.25 -12.89 3.96
N GLU A 81 -11.46 -13.90 4.80
CA GLU A 81 -12.53 -14.86 4.60
C GLU A 81 -13.86 -14.43 5.22
N ARG A 82 -14.87 -14.32 4.38
CA ARG A 82 -16.27 -14.48 4.80
C ARG A 82 -16.48 -15.92 5.24
N GLN A 83 -16.36 -16.20 6.51
CA GLN A 83 -16.71 -17.53 7.04
C GLN A 83 -18.19 -17.79 6.79
N LYS A 84 -18.49 -18.52 5.73
CA LYS A 84 -19.79 -19.20 5.58
C LYS A 84 -19.82 -20.32 6.62
N MET A 85 -20.48 -20.08 7.74
CA MET A 85 -20.76 -21.17 8.67
C MET A 85 -21.63 -22.23 7.96
N LYS A 86 -21.25 -23.52 8.08
CA LYS A 86 -22.08 -24.66 7.72
C LYS A 86 -23.27 -24.70 8.68
N GLY A 87 -24.43 -24.26 8.22
CA GLY A 87 -25.70 -24.34 8.94
C GLY A 87 -26.56 -23.14 8.61
N ASP A 88 -27.74 -23.36 8.15
CA ASP A 88 -28.82 -22.43 7.80
C ASP A 88 -28.43 -21.23 6.90
N PRO A 89 -28.87 -21.22 5.62
CA PRO A 89 -28.54 -20.13 4.68
C PRO A 89 -29.10 -18.76 5.08
N ASP A 90 -29.97 -18.68 6.07
CA ASP A 90 -30.64 -17.44 6.49
C ASP A 90 -30.00 -16.76 7.73
N THR A 91 -29.03 -17.37 8.39
CA THR A 91 -28.29 -16.77 9.51
C THR A 91 -26.87 -16.35 9.08
N VAL A 92 -26.73 -15.14 8.58
CA VAL A 92 -25.42 -14.52 8.30
C VAL A 92 -24.89 -13.95 9.61
N THR A 93 -23.93 -14.65 10.22
CA THR A 93 -23.15 -14.07 11.33
C THR A 93 -22.19 -13.04 10.73
N PRO A 94 -22.13 -11.80 11.25
CA PRO A 94 -21.16 -10.81 10.79
C PRO A 94 -19.73 -11.36 10.90
N THR A 95 -18.93 -11.12 9.88
CA THR A 95 -17.50 -11.44 9.92
C THR A 95 -16.77 -10.37 10.74
N ILE A 96 -15.51 -10.64 11.15
CA ILE A 96 -14.64 -9.66 11.80
C ILE A 96 -14.53 -8.40 10.92
N LEU A 97 -14.45 -8.58 9.62
CA LEU A 97 -14.40 -7.48 8.66
C LEU A 97 -15.71 -6.67 8.67
N ASP A 98 -16.87 -7.33 8.69
CA ASP A 98 -18.15 -6.63 8.76
C ASP A 98 -18.27 -5.81 10.05
N GLU A 99 -17.86 -6.37 11.20
CA GLU A 99 -17.84 -5.67 12.48
C GLU A 99 -16.90 -4.45 12.46
N TYR A 100 -15.72 -4.59 11.87
CA TYR A 100 -14.76 -3.50 11.76
C TYR A 100 -15.26 -2.36 10.85
N VAL A 101 -15.80 -2.70 9.71
CA VAL A 101 -16.41 -1.72 8.79
C VAL A 101 -17.60 -1.03 9.45
N MET A 102 -18.41 -1.77 10.23
CA MET A 102 -19.51 -1.18 11.00
C MET A 102 -19.00 -0.22 12.08
N LEU A 103 -17.89 -0.54 12.76
CA LEU A 103 -17.25 0.39 13.72
C LEU A 103 -16.80 1.68 13.02
N LEU A 104 -16.06 1.58 11.92
CA LEU A 104 -15.62 2.77 11.18
C LEU A 104 -16.79 3.61 10.66
N ARG A 105 -17.84 2.94 10.18
CA ARG A 105 -19.06 3.61 9.74
C ARG A 105 -19.76 4.35 10.87
N ARG A 106 -19.83 3.75 12.06
CA ARG A 106 -20.43 4.38 13.24
C ARG A 106 -19.61 5.58 13.72
N LEU A 107 -18.29 5.46 13.67
CA LEU A 107 -17.40 6.57 14.06
C LEU A 107 -17.49 7.74 13.07
N PHE A 108 -17.56 7.50 11.76
CA PHE A 108 -17.31 8.57 10.80
C PHE A 108 -18.51 8.93 9.92
N LYS A 109 -19.64 8.22 10.01
CA LYS A 109 -20.76 8.43 9.08
C LYS A 109 -22.12 8.54 9.76
N THR A 110 -22.17 8.85 11.03
CA THR A 110 -23.41 9.13 11.75
C THR A 110 -23.57 10.64 11.96
N GLN A 111 -24.78 11.09 12.20
CA GLN A 111 -25.04 12.51 12.46
C GLN A 111 -24.28 12.99 13.71
N ASP A 112 -24.17 12.14 14.73
CA ASP A 112 -23.42 12.43 15.95
C ASP A 112 -21.92 12.60 15.70
N SER A 113 -21.38 11.94 14.65
CA SER A 113 -19.96 12.04 14.31
C SER A 113 -19.54 13.44 13.87
N ASP A 114 -20.38 14.18 13.17
CA ASP A 114 -20.09 15.55 12.68
C ASP A 114 -19.91 16.55 13.84
N GLU A 115 -20.55 16.30 14.97
CA GLU A 115 -20.39 17.13 16.16
C GLU A 115 -19.09 16.79 16.91
N VAL A 116 -18.77 15.52 17.03
CA VAL A 116 -17.67 14.99 17.87
C VAL A 116 -16.32 15.06 17.16
N PHE A 117 -16.28 14.88 15.83
CA PHE A 117 -15.03 14.84 15.09
C PHE A 117 -14.68 16.14 14.40
N ALA A 118 -13.39 16.48 14.43
CA ALA A 118 -12.78 17.52 13.62
C ALA A 118 -12.29 16.97 12.27
N GLY A 119 -11.94 15.69 12.23
CA GLY A 119 -11.47 14.97 11.07
C GLY A 119 -10.83 13.64 11.42
N ALA A 120 -10.44 12.91 10.37
CA ALA A 120 -9.67 11.68 10.52
C ALA A 120 -8.68 11.54 9.37
N TYR A 121 -7.55 10.90 9.64
CA TYR A 121 -6.51 10.54 8.68
C TYR A 121 -6.25 9.03 8.78
N LEU A 122 -6.48 8.32 7.69
CA LEU A 122 -6.32 6.87 7.60
C LEU A 122 -5.20 6.55 6.63
N THR A 123 -4.23 5.74 7.05
CA THR A 123 -3.17 5.21 6.19
C THR A 123 -3.36 3.72 6.01
N GLY A 124 -2.95 3.19 4.87
CA GLY A 124 -3.02 1.78 4.53
C GLY A 124 -2.62 1.53 3.09
N ILE A 125 -2.55 0.28 2.70
CA ILE A 125 -2.16 -0.13 1.35
C ILE A 125 -3.39 -0.17 0.44
N LEU A 126 -4.54 -0.60 0.99
CA LEU A 126 -5.76 -0.81 0.22
C LEU A 126 -6.70 0.39 0.27
N PRO A 127 -7.22 0.83 -0.88
CA PRO A 127 -8.21 1.89 -0.91
C PRO A 127 -9.52 1.49 -0.21
N ILE A 128 -10.14 2.45 0.50
CA ILE A 128 -11.37 2.25 1.29
C ILE A 128 -12.61 1.92 0.44
N LYS A 129 -12.67 2.44 -0.78
CA LYS A 129 -13.92 2.59 -1.55
C LYS A 129 -14.60 1.30 -2.02
N LYS A 130 -13.97 0.12 -1.89
CA LYS A 130 -14.42 -1.06 -2.65
C LYS A 130 -14.73 -2.34 -1.87
N TYR A 131 -14.73 -2.28 -0.55
CA TYR A 131 -15.16 -3.42 0.28
C TYR A 131 -16.68 -3.53 0.36
N ASN A 132 -17.39 -3.98 -0.70
CA ASN A 132 -18.87 -4.16 -0.72
C ASN A 132 -19.68 -3.15 0.13
N THR A 133 -19.05 -2.04 0.47
CA THR A 133 -19.45 -1.01 1.38
C THR A 133 -19.38 0.34 0.69
N GLU A 134 -19.73 0.37 -0.63
CA GLU A 134 -19.71 1.58 -1.47
C GLU A 134 -20.34 2.79 -0.77
N SER A 135 -21.15 2.53 0.23
CA SER A 135 -21.77 3.55 1.06
C SER A 135 -21.13 3.72 2.44
N ALA A 136 -20.16 2.89 2.88
CA ALA A 136 -19.75 2.90 4.29
C ALA A 136 -18.86 4.09 4.66
N LEU A 137 -17.90 4.46 3.82
CA LEU A 137 -16.89 5.48 4.08
C LEU A 137 -16.70 6.46 2.91
N ASN A 138 -17.79 6.79 2.18
CA ASN A 138 -17.73 7.69 1.03
C ASN A 138 -17.53 9.19 1.38
N ASN A 139 -17.43 9.52 2.64
CA ASN A 139 -17.10 10.84 3.15
C ASN A 139 -15.60 11.12 3.25
N PHE A 140 -14.74 10.11 2.99
CA PHE A 140 -13.30 10.29 2.90
C PHE A 140 -12.87 10.67 1.49
N CYS A 141 -11.89 11.59 1.40
CA CYS A 141 -11.09 11.77 0.20
C CYS A 141 -9.97 10.73 0.20
N GLU A 142 -9.88 9.95 -0.87
CA GLU A 142 -8.88 8.92 -1.00
C GLU A 142 -7.77 9.39 -1.94
N TYR A 143 -6.53 9.15 -1.51
CA TYR A 143 -5.32 9.38 -2.27
C TYR A 143 -4.52 8.07 -2.38
N SER A 144 -4.04 7.76 -3.56
CA SER A 144 -3.29 6.52 -3.81
C SER A 144 -2.11 6.76 -4.75
N MET A 145 -1.27 5.76 -4.94
CA MET A 145 -0.18 5.85 -5.92
C MET A 145 -0.68 6.09 -7.36
N ILE A 146 -1.93 5.69 -7.66
CA ILE A 146 -2.56 5.88 -8.97
C ILE A 146 -3.22 7.27 -9.06
N ASP A 147 -3.82 7.74 -7.97
CA ASP A 147 -4.48 9.05 -7.88
C ASP A 147 -3.99 9.79 -6.63
N PRO A 148 -2.78 10.35 -6.64
CA PRO A 148 -2.16 10.98 -5.48
C PRO A 148 -2.61 12.43 -5.26
N ALA A 149 -3.21 13.08 -6.26
CA ALA A 149 -3.55 14.50 -6.28
C ALA A 149 -2.36 15.39 -5.81
N PHE A 150 -2.53 16.17 -4.72
CA PHE A 150 -1.48 17.06 -4.19
C PHE A 150 -0.50 16.35 -3.25
N LEU A 151 -0.72 15.08 -2.91
CA LEU A 151 0.14 14.30 -2.01
C LEU A 151 1.25 13.53 -2.74
N ALA A 152 1.42 13.71 -4.04
CA ALA A 152 2.39 12.97 -4.84
C ALA A 152 3.80 12.95 -4.23
N ALA A 153 4.31 14.10 -3.79
CA ALA A 153 5.62 14.22 -3.15
C ALA A 153 5.71 13.57 -1.75
N CYS A 154 4.58 13.17 -1.15
CA CYS A 154 4.55 12.53 0.16
C CYS A 154 4.69 11.00 0.10
N TYR A 155 4.66 10.41 -1.10
CA TYR A 155 4.77 8.96 -1.27
C TYR A 155 6.20 8.42 -1.18
N GLY A 156 7.20 9.30 -1.22
CA GLY A 156 8.60 8.91 -1.14
C GLY A 156 9.50 10.13 -1.05
N PHE A 157 10.81 9.92 -1.16
CA PHE A 157 11.74 11.05 -1.28
C PHE A 157 11.76 11.56 -2.72
N THR A 158 11.75 12.87 -2.86
CA THR A 158 11.98 13.56 -4.13
C THR A 158 13.47 13.51 -4.52
N GLU A 159 13.78 13.75 -5.79
CA GLU A 159 15.18 13.76 -6.26
C GLU A 159 16.04 14.80 -5.51
N ASP A 160 15.46 15.96 -5.20
CA ASP A 160 16.19 17.02 -4.48
C ASP A 160 16.48 16.64 -3.02
N GLU A 161 15.55 15.96 -2.34
CA GLU A 161 15.78 15.42 -1.00
C GLU A 161 16.88 14.36 -1.01
N VAL A 162 16.86 13.45 -2.00
CA VAL A 162 17.90 12.42 -2.13
C VAL A 162 19.26 13.03 -2.45
N LYS A 163 19.34 14.10 -3.28
CA LYS A 163 20.59 14.82 -3.54
C LYS A 163 21.18 15.41 -2.25
N MET A 164 20.36 16.09 -1.44
CA MET A 164 20.81 16.64 -0.15
C MET A 164 21.30 15.53 0.79
N LEU A 165 20.60 14.40 0.82
CA LEU A 165 21.02 13.24 1.62
C LEU A 165 22.31 12.62 1.08
N ALA A 166 22.46 12.45 -0.24
CA ALA A 166 23.66 11.91 -0.88
C ALA A 166 24.90 12.77 -0.56
N GLU A 167 24.79 14.09 -0.65
CA GLU A 167 25.84 15.03 -0.26
C GLU A 167 26.22 14.88 1.21
N ARG A 168 25.22 14.84 2.11
CA ARG A 168 25.43 14.72 3.56
C ARG A 168 26.16 13.43 3.96
N TYR A 169 25.86 12.33 3.28
CA TYR A 169 26.45 11.01 3.55
C TYR A 169 27.62 10.66 2.63
N ASN A 170 28.04 11.58 1.75
CA ASN A 170 29.08 11.38 0.73
C ASN A 170 28.81 10.10 -0.12
N ALA A 171 27.58 9.94 -0.56
CA ALA A 171 27.12 8.79 -1.35
C ALA A 171 27.00 9.14 -2.83
N SER A 172 27.13 8.12 -3.71
CA SER A 172 26.95 8.29 -5.16
C SER A 172 25.46 8.44 -5.50
N MET A 173 25.10 9.61 -6.07
CA MET A 173 23.74 9.88 -6.55
C MET A 173 23.34 8.91 -7.68
N ASP A 174 24.27 8.59 -8.59
CA ASP A 174 24.00 7.67 -9.70
C ASP A 174 23.65 6.28 -9.20
N ASN A 175 24.33 5.80 -8.16
CA ASN A 175 24.01 4.52 -7.55
C ASN A 175 22.64 4.55 -6.86
N LEU A 176 22.33 5.61 -6.09
CA LEU A 176 21.00 5.74 -5.46
C LEU A 176 19.90 5.81 -6.51
N LYS A 177 20.14 6.52 -7.62
CA LYS A 177 19.20 6.61 -8.74
C LYS A 177 18.96 5.25 -9.40
N MET A 178 20.01 4.53 -9.73
CA MET A 178 19.90 3.21 -10.36
C MET A 178 19.13 2.21 -9.47
N TRP A 179 19.35 2.26 -8.15
CA TRP A 179 18.80 1.28 -7.23
C TRP A 179 17.39 1.60 -6.73
N TYR A 180 17.03 2.87 -6.53
CA TYR A 180 15.85 3.24 -5.74
C TYR A 180 14.92 4.27 -6.37
N ASP A 181 15.30 4.86 -7.52
CA ASP A 181 14.46 5.77 -8.30
C ASP A 181 13.44 5.02 -9.15
N GLY A 182 12.65 5.75 -9.92
CA GLY A 182 11.85 5.24 -11.03
C GLY A 182 10.36 5.27 -10.82
N TYR A 183 9.88 5.72 -9.66
CA TYR A 183 8.45 5.94 -9.49
C TYR A 183 8.06 7.32 -10.04
N ASN A 184 7.06 7.31 -10.93
CA ASN A 184 6.34 8.52 -11.32
C ASN A 184 4.98 8.50 -10.62
N ILE A 185 4.72 9.49 -9.77
CA ILE A 185 3.51 9.55 -8.97
C ILE A 185 2.81 10.88 -9.26
N GLY A 186 1.70 10.84 -9.99
CA GLY A 186 1.04 12.03 -10.47
C GLY A 186 1.97 12.92 -11.31
N ARG A 187 2.19 14.14 -10.85
CA ARG A 187 3.10 15.10 -11.52
C ARG A 187 4.56 14.97 -11.10
N GLU A 188 4.81 14.31 -9.98
CA GLU A 188 6.16 14.12 -9.47
C GLU A 188 6.87 13.02 -10.26
N LYS A 189 8.09 13.33 -10.68
CA LYS A 189 8.99 12.41 -11.35
C LYS A 189 10.14 12.08 -10.42
N SER A 190 10.73 10.90 -10.57
CA SER A 190 11.88 10.49 -9.74
C SER A 190 11.56 10.51 -8.24
N ILE A 191 10.55 9.74 -7.84
CA ILE A 191 10.26 9.44 -6.43
C ILE A 191 11.03 8.18 -6.05
N TYR A 192 11.71 8.24 -4.90
CA TYR A 192 12.58 7.19 -4.38
C TYR A 192 11.96 6.51 -3.17
N ASN A 193 12.24 5.22 -2.98
CA ASN A 193 11.86 4.50 -1.77
C ASN A 193 12.65 5.03 -0.54
N PRO A 194 12.01 5.68 0.45
CA PRO A 194 12.71 6.28 1.57
C PRO A 194 13.46 5.27 2.44
N TYR A 195 12.85 4.10 2.67
CA TYR A 195 13.44 3.06 3.51
C TYR A 195 14.77 2.57 2.91
N SER A 196 14.76 2.23 1.63
CA SER A 196 15.92 1.69 0.93
C SER A 196 17.03 2.75 0.79
N VAL A 197 16.68 4.00 0.46
CA VAL A 197 17.63 5.12 0.43
C VAL A 197 18.30 5.28 1.79
N MET A 198 17.53 5.39 2.87
CA MET A 198 18.10 5.58 4.21
C MET A 198 18.97 4.41 4.65
N LYS A 199 18.58 3.17 4.34
CA LYS A 199 19.40 1.98 4.62
C LYS A 199 20.70 1.97 3.83
N ALA A 200 20.66 2.34 2.55
CA ALA A 200 21.86 2.44 1.71
C ALA A 200 22.83 3.49 2.25
N LEU A 201 22.34 4.66 2.61
CA LEU A 201 23.14 5.74 3.18
C LEU A 201 23.77 5.36 4.52
N GLN A 202 23.00 4.74 5.42
CA GLN A 202 23.48 4.28 6.73
C GLN A 202 24.55 3.19 6.63
N ARG A 203 24.43 2.30 5.62
CA ARG A 203 25.33 1.15 5.44
C ARG A 203 26.46 1.40 4.43
N GLY A 204 26.43 2.53 3.72
CA GLY A 204 27.41 2.86 2.70
C GLY A 204 27.38 1.93 1.47
N SER A 205 26.28 1.24 1.22
CA SER A 205 26.15 0.30 0.09
C SER A 205 24.73 0.21 -0.43
N CYS A 206 24.58 0.25 -1.76
CA CYS A 206 23.31 0.02 -2.43
C CYS A 206 23.11 -1.48 -2.69
N ARG A 207 21.96 -1.99 -2.29
CA ARG A 207 21.50 -3.38 -2.49
C ARG A 207 20.01 -3.44 -2.26
N SER A 208 19.36 -4.59 -2.47
CA SER A 208 17.99 -4.75 -2.03
C SER A 208 17.88 -4.74 -0.50
N TYR A 209 16.96 -3.90 0.00
CA TYR A 209 16.57 -3.79 1.40
C TYR A 209 15.11 -4.13 1.62
N TRP A 210 14.34 -4.31 0.55
CA TRP A 210 12.90 -4.52 0.60
C TRP A 210 12.48 -5.94 0.99
N THR A 211 13.32 -6.97 0.73
CA THR A 211 13.08 -8.39 1.05
C THR A 211 12.72 -8.68 2.51
N THR A 212 12.95 -7.72 3.39
CA THR A 212 12.65 -7.88 4.82
C THR A 212 11.23 -7.48 5.20
N THR A 213 10.40 -7.08 4.24
CA THR A 213 9.02 -6.66 4.50
C THR A 213 8.04 -7.79 4.15
N GLY A 214 7.06 -8.08 5.03
CA GLY A 214 6.13 -9.21 4.90
C GLY A 214 5.17 -9.19 3.69
N ALA A 215 5.28 -8.19 2.80
CA ALA A 215 4.49 -8.11 1.57
C ALA A 215 4.97 -9.08 0.46
N TYR A 216 6.17 -9.63 0.60
CA TYR A 216 6.84 -10.46 -0.41
C TYR A 216 6.06 -11.75 -0.75
N ASP A 217 5.60 -12.48 0.25
CA ASP A 217 4.91 -13.77 0.04
C ASP A 217 3.60 -13.62 -0.73
N SER A 218 2.91 -12.50 -0.53
CA SER A 218 1.67 -12.20 -1.25
C SER A 218 1.92 -11.98 -2.74
N VAL A 219 3.02 -11.29 -3.10
CA VAL A 219 3.39 -11.00 -4.49
C VAL A 219 3.71 -12.27 -5.26
N ILE A 220 4.47 -13.19 -4.68
CA ILE A 220 4.78 -14.49 -5.30
C ILE A 220 3.50 -15.23 -5.65
N THR A 221 2.56 -15.29 -4.72
CA THR A 221 1.27 -15.95 -4.92
C THR A 221 0.54 -15.37 -6.13
N TYR A 222 0.47 -14.04 -6.26
CA TYR A 222 -0.18 -13.39 -7.40
C TYR A 222 0.52 -13.68 -8.73
N ILE A 223 1.86 -13.63 -8.75
CA ILE A 223 2.64 -13.92 -9.96
C ILE A 223 2.45 -15.38 -10.40
N GLN A 224 2.42 -16.31 -9.44
CA GLN A 224 2.21 -17.74 -9.72
C GLN A 224 0.83 -18.08 -10.26
N MET A 225 -0.20 -17.27 -9.98
CA MET A 225 -1.55 -17.45 -10.53
C MET A 225 -1.58 -17.35 -12.06
N ASN A 226 -0.61 -16.70 -12.68
CA ASN A 226 -0.39 -16.61 -14.14
C ASN A 226 -1.66 -16.34 -14.97
N PHE A 227 -2.44 -15.34 -14.59
CA PHE A 227 -3.62 -14.93 -15.35
C PHE A 227 -3.24 -14.38 -16.73
N ASP A 228 -3.90 -14.88 -17.78
CA ASP A 228 -3.93 -14.30 -19.14
C ASP A 228 -2.60 -13.70 -19.66
N GLY A 229 -1.49 -14.44 -19.53
CA GLY A 229 -0.17 -13.97 -19.99
C GLY A 229 0.51 -13.00 -19.01
N LEU A 230 0.13 -12.95 -17.75
CA LEU A 230 0.79 -12.14 -16.71
C LEU A 230 2.30 -12.41 -16.66
N LYS A 231 2.71 -13.68 -16.77
CA LYS A 231 4.11 -14.09 -16.80
C LYS A 231 4.88 -13.39 -17.92
N ASP A 232 4.34 -13.39 -19.13
CA ASP A 232 4.98 -12.78 -20.29
C ASP A 232 5.13 -11.26 -20.09
N ASP A 233 4.10 -10.61 -19.54
CA ASP A 233 4.15 -9.18 -19.25
C ASP A 233 5.19 -8.83 -18.19
N ILE A 234 5.33 -9.64 -17.14
CA ILE A 234 6.37 -9.42 -16.12
C ILE A 234 7.77 -9.60 -16.73
N ILE A 235 7.98 -10.62 -17.55
CA ILE A 235 9.25 -10.83 -18.25
C ILE A 235 9.59 -9.65 -19.16
N ARG A 236 8.61 -9.13 -19.91
CA ARG A 236 8.79 -7.93 -20.74
C ARG A 236 9.16 -6.71 -19.90
N MET A 237 8.52 -6.53 -18.74
CA MET A 237 8.85 -5.44 -17.82
C MET A 237 10.24 -5.60 -17.19
N LEU A 238 10.67 -6.81 -16.86
CA LEU A 238 12.05 -7.12 -16.44
C LEU A 238 13.07 -6.80 -17.52
N ALA A 239 12.69 -6.95 -18.79
CA ALA A 239 13.49 -6.52 -19.94
C ALA A 239 13.40 -5.01 -20.23
N GLY A 240 12.76 -4.21 -19.35
CA GLY A 240 12.64 -2.75 -19.46
C GLY A 240 11.48 -2.26 -20.34
N GLU A 241 10.52 -3.13 -20.70
CA GLU A 241 9.31 -2.68 -21.41
C GLU A 241 8.26 -2.11 -20.44
N ARG A 242 7.34 -1.37 -21.05
CA ARG A 242 6.13 -0.89 -20.35
C ARG A 242 4.94 -1.68 -20.86
N VAL A 243 4.05 -2.09 -19.98
CA VAL A 243 2.88 -2.92 -20.27
C VAL A 243 1.61 -2.13 -19.96
N TYR A 244 0.65 -2.20 -20.86
CA TYR A 244 -0.66 -1.58 -20.65
C TYR A 244 -1.40 -2.24 -19.49
N VAL A 245 -1.98 -1.43 -18.61
CA VAL A 245 -2.82 -1.87 -17.49
C VAL A 245 -4.07 -1.00 -17.36
N ASN A 246 -5.22 -1.64 -17.22
CA ASN A 246 -6.48 -0.94 -16.93
C ASN A 246 -6.77 -1.03 -15.43
N THR A 247 -6.51 0.05 -14.72
CA THR A 247 -6.71 0.16 -13.26
C THR A 247 -8.15 0.48 -12.86
N SER A 248 -8.99 0.96 -13.80
CA SER A 248 -10.34 1.48 -13.50
C SER A 248 -11.33 0.43 -13.01
N LYS A 249 -11.12 -0.84 -13.36
CA LYS A 249 -11.99 -1.97 -12.99
C LYS A 249 -11.55 -2.68 -11.73
N PHE A 250 -10.41 -2.32 -11.17
CA PHE A 250 -9.91 -2.94 -9.97
C PHE A 250 -10.88 -2.70 -8.80
N GLN A 251 -11.48 -3.75 -8.33
CA GLN A 251 -12.30 -3.76 -7.12
C GLN A 251 -11.42 -4.33 -6.02
N ASN A 252 -11.08 -3.55 -5.05
CA ASN A 252 -10.14 -3.82 -3.95
C ASN A 252 -10.47 -5.02 -3.06
N ASP A 253 -11.04 -6.05 -3.59
CA ASP A 253 -11.18 -7.32 -2.93
C ASP A 253 -9.95 -8.16 -3.29
N MET A 254 -8.92 -8.15 -2.45
CA MET A 254 -7.73 -9.00 -2.62
C MET A 254 -8.08 -10.49 -2.71
N ASN A 255 -9.27 -10.88 -2.25
CA ASN A 255 -9.80 -12.24 -2.41
C ASN A 255 -10.39 -12.51 -3.78
N ILE A 256 -10.57 -11.48 -4.60
CA ILE A 256 -11.19 -11.60 -5.93
C ILE A 256 -10.27 -10.97 -6.97
N VAL A 257 -9.02 -11.39 -6.99
CA VAL A 257 -8.16 -11.18 -8.16
C VAL A 257 -8.68 -12.09 -9.27
N ARG A 258 -9.29 -11.52 -10.30
CA ARG A 258 -9.96 -12.25 -11.39
C ARG A 258 -9.27 -12.09 -12.73
N SER A 259 -8.35 -11.14 -12.84
CA SER A 259 -7.73 -10.81 -14.10
C SER A 259 -6.28 -10.36 -13.91
N LYS A 260 -5.53 -10.40 -15.01
CA LYS A 260 -4.19 -9.84 -15.09
C LYS A 260 -4.14 -8.37 -14.64
N ASN A 261 -5.11 -7.55 -15.05
CA ASN A 261 -5.17 -6.15 -14.67
C ASN A 261 -5.33 -5.97 -13.15
N ASP A 262 -6.05 -6.85 -12.48
CA ASP A 262 -6.20 -6.80 -11.03
C ASP A 262 -4.85 -7.06 -10.35
N VAL A 263 -4.11 -8.10 -10.78
CA VAL A 263 -2.78 -8.38 -10.25
C VAL A 263 -1.82 -7.21 -10.47
N LEU A 264 -1.74 -6.70 -11.70
CA LEU A 264 -0.86 -5.56 -12.01
C LEU A 264 -1.23 -4.33 -11.16
N THR A 265 -2.51 -4.08 -10.95
CA THR A 265 -2.97 -2.96 -10.11
C THR A 265 -2.59 -3.16 -8.63
N VAL A 266 -2.72 -4.36 -8.09
CA VAL A 266 -2.23 -4.69 -6.74
C VAL A 266 -0.73 -4.46 -6.64
N LEU A 267 0.05 -4.92 -7.62
CA LEU A 267 1.51 -4.72 -7.64
C LEU A 267 1.91 -3.25 -7.71
N ILE A 268 1.10 -2.39 -8.37
CA ILE A 268 1.29 -0.93 -8.35
C ILE A 268 1.05 -0.38 -6.94
N HIS A 269 -0.06 -0.72 -6.30
CA HIS A 269 -0.36 -0.24 -4.94
C HIS A 269 0.65 -0.73 -3.89
N LEU A 270 1.18 -1.93 -4.07
CA LEU A 270 2.24 -2.49 -3.23
C LEU A 270 3.63 -1.90 -3.53
N GLY A 271 3.77 -1.10 -4.59
CA GLY A 271 5.03 -0.48 -4.99
C GLY A 271 6.00 -1.39 -5.76
N TYR A 272 5.59 -2.60 -6.18
CA TYR A 272 6.41 -3.46 -7.05
C TYR A 272 6.42 -3.00 -8.50
N LEU A 273 5.42 -2.25 -8.92
CA LEU A 273 5.38 -1.65 -10.24
C LEU A 273 5.17 -0.14 -10.13
N ALA A 274 5.83 0.60 -10.99
CA ALA A 274 5.53 2.01 -11.24
C ALA A 274 4.41 2.13 -12.28
N TYR A 275 3.69 3.23 -12.25
CA TYR A 275 2.55 3.50 -13.13
C TYR A 275 2.69 4.85 -13.84
N ASP A 276 2.37 4.87 -15.11
CA ASP A 276 2.28 6.05 -15.95
C ASP A 276 0.81 6.25 -16.31
N ASP A 277 0.15 7.20 -15.64
CA ASP A 277 -1.29 7.45 -15.80
C ASP A 277 -1.63 7.98 -17.20
N GLU A 278 -0.76 8.82 -17.78
CA GLU A 278 -0.98 9.38 -19.11
C GLU A 278 -1.02 8.29 -20.19
N LYS A 279 -0.19 7.26 -20.05
CA LYS A 279 -0.08 6.15 -21.00
C LYS A 279 -0.84 4.91 -20.57
N GLN A 280 -1.35 4.89 -19.35
CA GLN A 280 -1.95 3.70 -18.71
C GLN A 280 -1.01 2.48 -18.80
N GLN A 281 0.25 2.68 -18.42
CA GLN A 281 1.27 1.64 -18.49
C GLN A 281 1.95 1.45 -17.14
N CYS A 282 2.24 0.20 -16.79
CA CYS A 282 3.09 -0.14 -15.66
C CYS A 282 4.44 -0.68 -16.11
N TYR A 283 5.44 -0.60 -15.23
CA TYR A 283 6.81 -1.02 -15.49
C TYR A 283 7.56 -1.26 -14.18
N VAL A 284 8.66 -2.01 -14.23
CA VAL A 284 9.56 -2.20 -13.10
C VAL A 284 10.38 -0.92 -12.90
N PRO A 285 10.31 -0.28 -11.72
CA PRO A 285 10.87 1.07 -11.54
C PRO A 285 12.40 1.11 -11.49
N ASN A 286 13.05 0.13 -10.87
CA ASN A 286 14.48 0.21 -10.53
C ASN A 286 15.12 -1.16 -10.31
N LYS A 287 16.43 -1.13 -10.05
CA LYS A 287 17.22 -2.35 -9.85
C LYS A 287 16.81 -3.13 -8.60
N GLU A 288 16.46 -2.48 -7.51
CA GLU A 288 16.01 -3.15 -6.29
C GLU A 288 14.80 -4.05 -6.58
N VAL A 289 13.78 -3.50 -7.20
CA VAL A 289 12.55 -4.23 -7.55
C VAL A 289 12.80 -5.29 -8.63
N THR A 290 13.70 -5.00 -9.58
CA THR A 290 14.12 -6.01 -10.57
C THR A 290 14.71 -7.23 -9.89
N ASP A 291 15.66 -7.03 -8.97
CA ASP A 291 16.31 -8.12 -8.24
C ASP A 291 15.29 -8.89 -7.37
N GLU A 292 14.32 -8.20 -6.75
CA GLU A 292 13.25 -8.82 -5.97
C GLU A 292 12.32 -9.69 -6.82
N LEU A 293 11.86 -9.17 -7.96
CA LEU A 293 10.99 -9.94 -8.86
C LEU A 293 11.71 -11.15 -9.43
N LEU A 294 13.01 -11.04 -9.73
CA LEU A 294 13.83 -12.17 -10.18
C LEU A 294 14.02 -13.22 -9.08
N ASN A 295 14.17 -12.80 -7.82
CA ASN A 295 14.29 -13.70 -6.67
C ASN A 295 12.95 -14.37 -6.32
N ALA A 296 11.83 -13.66 -6.50
CA ALA A 296 10.49 -14.18 -6.26
C ALA A 296 10.13 -15.32 -7.19
N VAL A 297 10.77 -15.37 -8.36
CA VAL A 297 10.56 -16.42 -9.34
C VAL A 297 11.74 -17.40 -9.25
N GLU A 298 11.56 -18.53 -8.56
CA GLU A 298 12.57 -19.61 -8.46
C GLU A 298 12.98 -20.19 -9.82
N ASP A 299 12.24 -19.85 -10.87
CA ASP A 299 12.50 -20.32 -12.24
C ASP A 299 13.56 -19.46 -12.96
N THR A 300 14.80 -19.95 -12.96
CA THR A 300 15.92 -19.32 -13.66
C THR A 300 15.68 -19.07 -15.15
N SER A 301 14.64 -19.67 -15.75
CA SER A 301 14.27 -19.46 -17.15
C SER A 301 13.78 -18.03 -17.41
N TRP A 302 13.17 -17.37 -16.45
CA TRP A 302 12.68 -15.99 -16.59
C TRP A 302 13.83 -15.00 -16.74
N LYS A 303 14.86 -15.16 -15.93
CA LYS A 303 16.06 -14.31 -16.03
C LYS A 303 16.71 -14.46 -17.41
N ARG A 304 16.90 -15.69 -17.88
CA ARG A 304 17.49 -15.94 -19.21
C ARG A 304 16.65 -15.32 -20.32
N LEU A 305 15.32 -15.40 -20.21
CA LEU A 305 14.43 -14.83 -21.23
C LEU A 305 14.45 -13.29 -21.18
N ALA A 306 14.44 -12.68 -20.01
CA ALA A 306 14.57 -11.24 -19.86
C ALA A 306 15.92 -10.72 -20.37
N ASP A 307 17.02 -11.42 -20.06
CA ASP A 307 18.36 -11.10 -20.56
C ASP A 307 18.40 -11.20 -22.11
N ALA A 308 17.79 -12.24 -22.70
CA ALA A 308 17.74 -12.42 -24.14
C ALA A 308 16.93 -11.32 -24.86
N ILE A 309 15.78 -10.91 -24.29
CA ILE A 309 14.98 -9.79 -24.82
C ILE A 309 15.76 -8.49 -24.73
N THR A 310 16.44 -8.23 -23.61
CA THR A 310 17.28 -7.05 -23.42
C THR A 310 18.42 -7.00 -24.41
N ALA A 311 19.14 -8.11 -24.60
CA ALA A 311 20.21 -8.22 -25.57
C ALA A 311 19.70 -7.97 -27.02
N SER A 312 18.57 -8.56 -27.38
CA SER A 312 17.94 -8.36 -28.68
C SER A 312 17.56 -6.89 -28.93
N ARG A 313 17.04 -6.21 -27.94
CA ARG A 313 16.71 -4.78 -28.02
C ARG A 313 17.97 -3.93 -28.18
N ASN A 314 18.98 -4.15 -27.34
CA ASN A 314 20.24 -3.40 -27.41
C ASN A 314 20.88 -3.54 -28.78
N LEU A 315 20.85 -4.75 -29.38
CA LEU A 315 21.33 -5.00 -30.75
C LEU A 315 20.52 -4.21 -31.79
N LEU A 316 19.19 -4.20 -31.65
CA LEU A 316 18.32 -3.44 -32.57
C LEU A 316 18.58 -1.93 -32.45
N ASP A 317 18.66 -1.38 -31.24
CA ASP A 317 18.91 0.04 -30.99
C ASP A 317 20.29 0.46 -31.51
N ALA A 318 21.34 -0.35 -31.28
CA ALA A 318 22.67 -0.14 -31.83
C ALA A 318 22.68 -0.16 -33.36
N THR A 319 21.90 -1.06 -33.96
CA THR A 319 21.76 -1.18 -35.43
C THR A 319 21.09 0.07 -36.02
N ILE A 320 19.97 0.52 -35.40
CA ILE A 320 19.26 1.74 -35.86
C ILE A 320 20.13 2.98 -35.70
N ALA A 321 20.91 3.06 -34.58
CA ALA A 321 21.85 4.16 -34.35
C ALA A 321 23.12 4.13 -35.23
N GLY A 322 23.33 3.08 -36.03
CA GLY A 322 24.55 2.89 -36.85
C GLY A 322 25.83 2.70 -36.02
N ASN A 323 25.71 2.20 -34.77
CA ASN A 323 26.85 1.98 -33.90
C ASN A 323 27.46 0.58 -34.12
N GLU A 324 28.37 0.50 -35.09
CA GLU A 324 29.01 -0.76 -35.51
C GLU A 324 29.72 -1.50 -34.36
N ASN A 325 30.38 -0.76 -33.45
CA ASN A 325 31.08 -1.35 -32.31
C ASN A 325 30.11 -2.00 -31.32
N ALA A 326 28.99 -1.33 -31.01
CA ALA A 326 27.98 -1.89 -30.14
C ALA A 326 27.25 -3.09 -30.74
N VAL A 327 27.04 -3.07 -32.06
CA VAL A 327 26.48 -4.23 -32.81
C VAL A 327 27.44 -5.42 -32.74
N ALA A 328 28.73 -5.22 -32.98
CA ALA A 328 29.73 -6.29 -32.88
C ALA A 328 29.79 -6.90 -31.48
N GLN A 329 29.80 -6.07 -30.42
CA GLN A 329 29.79 -6.55 -29.03
C GLN A 329 28.50 -7.29 -28.60
N ALA A 330 27.37 -7.01 -29.26
CA ALA A 330 26.11 -7.64 -28.93
C ALA A 330 25.90 -9.00 -29.63
N ILE A 331 26.72 -9.30 -30.65
CA ILE A 331 26.69 -10.57 -31.40
C ILE A 331 27.69 -11.60 -30.85
N ASP A 332 28.82 -11.16 -30.27
CA ASP A 332 29.79 -11.97 -29.57
C ASP A 332 29.30 -12.48 -28.21
#